data_dab442016ba2492214c195a8bbcf75a5
#
_entry.id   dab442016ba2492214c195a8bbcf75a5
#
_cell.length_a   1.000
_cell.length_b   1.000
_cell.length_c   1.000
_cell.angle_alpha   90.00
_cell.angle_beta   90.00
_cell.angle_gamma   90.00
#
_symmetry.space_group_name_H-M   'P 1'
#
loop_
_entity.id
_entity.type
_entity.pdbx_description
1 polymer ?
#
loop_
_entity_poly.entity_id
_entity_poly.type
_entity_poly.pdbx_seq_one_letter_code
_entity_poly.pdbx_strand_id
1 'polypeptide(L)'
;GTKDEKHFAYYYKISPENTFDRKSDEYRKLRDDFNAEIVSKDPYNQEWQNVIFQAVLGTTTAVFLAAAANYIFDIDFGFLGLFLFIALSALVVMRLLNLFIYRSNNLRMLSAYAGVVIFTLYLLFDLNTLEKRIEMGDESWGTAIRVSVNLYLDIINLFLDLLKILAEGG
;
A
#
# COMPACT_ATOMS: atom_id res chain seq x y z
N GLY A 1 -21.67 -19.44 11.28
CA GLY A 1 -21.84 -18.02 11.09
C GLY A 1 -20.51 -17.33 10.95
N THR A 2 -20.42 -16.28 10.17
CA THR A 2 -19.21 -15.46 10.03
C THR A 2 -18.89 -14.74 11.34
N LYS A 3 -17.64 -14.27 11.51
CA LYS A 3 -17.21 -13.52 12.70
C LYS A 3 -18.11 -12.29 12.93
N ASP A 4 -18.54 -11.65 11.86
CA ASP A 4 -19.43 -10.49 11.88
C ASP A 4 -20.85 -10.81 12.36
N GLU A 5 -21.40 -11.99 12.03
CA GLU A 5 -22.71 -12.42 12.51
C GLU A 5 -22.72 -12.67 14.02
N LYS A 6 -21.62 -13.21 14.58
CA LYS A 6 -21.49 -13.40 16.03
C LYS A 6 -21.36 -12.08 16.76
N HIS A 7 -20.63 -11.12 16.17
CA HIS A 7 -20.47 -9.78 16.73
C HIS A 7 -21.79 -9.01 16.73
N PHE A 8 -22.53 -9.08 15.64
CA PHE A 8 -23.87 -8.53 15.51
C PHE A 8 -24.84 -9.10 16.57
N ALA A 9 -24.89 -10.42 16.73
CA ALA A 9 -25.73 -11.09 17.71
C ALA A 9 -25.37 -10.69 19.15
N TYR A 10 -24.09 -10.56 19.46
CA TYR A 10 -23.61 -10.11 20.78
C TYR A 10 -24.04 -8.68 21.09
N TYR A 11 -23.91 -7.76 20.14
CA TYR A 11 -24.24 -6.36 20.36
C TYR A 11 -25.72 -6.10 20.59
N TYR A 12 -26.59 -6.78 19.85
CA TYR A 12 -28.04 -6.60 19.98
C TYR A 12 -28.67 -7.56 20.99
N LYS A 13 -27.89 -8.34 21.76
CA LYS A 13 -28.35 -9.33 22.71
C LYS A 13 -29.42 -10.28 22.11
N ILE A 14 -29.27 -10.59 20.84
CA ILE A 14 -30.15 -11.48 20.11
C ILE A 14 -29.83 -12.90 20.57
N SER A 15 -30.83 -13.59 21.18
CA SER A 15 -30.68 -14.99 21.52
C SER A 15 -30.46 -15.82 20.26
N PRO A 16 -29.55 -16.83 20.30
CA PRO A 16 -29.31 -17.70 19.13
C PRO A 16 -30.57 -18.43 18.64
N GLU A 17 -31.61 -18.50 19.49
CA GLU A 17 -32.91 -19.12 19.20
C GLU A 17 -33.86 -18.19 18.42
N ASN A 18 -33.64 -16.88 18.43
CA ASN A 18 -34.39 -15.92 17.62
C ASN A 18 -33.79 -15.83 16.23
N THR A 19 -34.27 -16.69 15.36
CA THR A 19 -33.92 -16.63 13.93
C THR A 19 -34.64 -15.46 13.29
N PHE A 20 -33.95 -14.33 13.16
CA PHE A 20 -34.41 -13.30 12.23
C PHE A 20 -34.40 -13.86 10.80
N ASP A 21 -35.52 -13.72 10.11
CA ASP A 21 -35.51 -13.97 8.67
C ASP A 21 -34.56 -12.96 8.02
N ARG A 22 -33.45 -13.47 7.50
CA ARG A 22 -32.42 -12.66 6.81
C ARG A 22 -32.95 -11.83 5.64
N LYS A 23 -34.17 -12.14 5.18
CA LYS A 23 -34.85 -11.41 4.10
C LYS A 23 -35.80 -10.35 4.63
N SER A 24 -36.03 -10.26 5.95
CA SER A 24 -36.91 -9.25 6.53
C SER A 24 -36.31 -7.85 6.42
N ASP A 25 -37.15 -6.85 6.20
CA ASP A 25 -36.73 -5.45 6.17
C ASP A 25 -36.22 -4.98 7.53
N GLU A 26 -36.69 -5.60 8.59
CA GLU A 26 -36.25 -5.37 9.96
C GLU A 26 -34.79 -5.82 10.19
N TYR A 27 -34.41 -6.98 9.67
CA TYR A 27 -33.01 -7.45 9.71
C TYR A 27 -32.09 -6.55 8.88
N ARG A 28 -32.54 -6.10 7.69
CA ARG A 28 -31.75 -5.18 6.85
C ARG A 28 -31.47 -3.86 7.55
N LYS A 29 -32.52 -3.28 8.15
CA LYS A 29 -32.42 -2.02 8.88
C LYS A 29 -31.46 -2.13 10.07
N LEU A 30 -31.61 -3.17 10.90
CA LEU A 30 -30.70 -3.43 12.03
C LEU A 30 -29.24 -3.64 11.57
N ARG A 31 -29.04 -4.32 10.45
CA ARG A 31 -27.71 -4.53 9.87
C ARG A 31 -27.10 -3.23 9.34
N ASP A 32 -27.89 -2.40 8.71
CA ASP A 32 -27.44 -1.12 8.18
C ASP A 32 -27.13 -0.14 9.32
N ASP A 33 -27.94 -0.11 10.37
CA ASP A 33 -27.67 0.67 11.59
C ASP A 33 -26.41 0.18 12.30
N PHE A 34 -26.23 -1.15 12.41
CA PHE A 34 -25.01 -1.75 12.96
C PHE A 34 -23.76 -1.37 12.17
N ASN A 35 -23.81 -1.45 10.84
CA ASN A 35 -22.69 -1.10 9.98
C ASN A 35 -22.38 0.41 10.05
N ALA A 36 -23.41 1.25 10.08
CA ALA A 36 -23.22 2.71 10.10
C ALA A 36 -22.71 3.22 11.45
N GLU A 37 -23.19 2.67 12.56
CA GLU A 37 -22.95 3.23 13.88
C GLU A 37 -21.90 2.48 14.71
N ILE A 38 -21.82 1.17 14.58
CA ILE A 38 -20.97 0.31 15.42
C ILE A 38 -19.70 -0.10 14.69
N VAL A 39 -19.81 -0.57 13.45
CA VAL A 39 -18.63 -1.03 12.68
C VAL A 39 -17.72 0.15 12.33
N SER A 40 -18.28 1.33 12.05
CA SER A 40 -17.48 2.53 11.78
C SER A 40 -16.75 3.07 13.03
N LYS A 41 -17.27 2.78 14.22
CA LYS A 41 -16.69 3.19 15.51
C LYS A 41 -15.89 2.08 16.20
N ASP A 42 -15.80 0.89 15.60
CA ASP A 42 -15.00 -0.21 16.14
C ASP A 42 -13.52 0.21 16.18
N PRO A 43 -12.85 0.12 17.35
CA PRO A 43 -11.43 0.45 17.49
C PRO A 43 -10.55 -0.22 16.46
N TYR A 44 -10.86 -1.47 16.08
CA TYR A 44 -10.13 -2.20 15.05
C TYR A 44 -10.25 -1.52 13.67
N ASN A 45 -11.45 -1.07 13.28
CA ASN A 45 -11.64 -0.37 12.02
C ASN A 45 -10.99 1.01 12.02
N GLN A 46 -11.01 1.71 13.15
CA GLN A 46 -10.31 2.99 13.29
C GLN A 46 -8.79 2.83 13.21
N GLU A 47 -8.24 1.78 13.82
CA GLU A 47 -6.82 1.45 13.73
C GLU A 47 -6.39 1.21 12.28
N TRP A 48 -7.13 0.38 11.53
CA TRP A 48 -6.86 0.14 10.12
C TRP A 48 -7.01 1.38 9.25
N GLN A 49 -8.02 2.21 9.49
CA GLN A 49 -8.18 3.48 8.78
C GLN A 49 -6.98 4.40 9.02
N ASN A 50 -6.48 4.49 10.26
CA ASN A 50 -5.30 5.27 10.59
C ASN A 50 -4.04 4.72 9.90
N VAL A 51 -3.85 3.41 9.87
CA VAL A 51 -2.72 2.75 9.21
C VAL A 51 -2.74 3.04 7.71
N ILE A 52 -3.90 2.88 7.06
CA ILE A 52 -4.05 3.18 5.63
C ILE A 52 -3.79 4.66 5.35
N PHE A 53 -4.37 5.56 6.16
CA PHE A 53 -4.16 7.00 6.00
C PHE A 53 -2.69 7.39 6.14
N GLN A 54 -1.99 6.85 7.12
CA GLN A 54 -0.55 7.08 7.31
C GLN A 54 0.28 6.54 6.15
N ALA A 55 -0.06 5.36 5.61
CA ALA A 55 0.60 4.80 4.44
C ALA A 55 0.39 5.66 3.18
N VAL A 56 -0.83 6.15 2.96
CA VAL A 56 -1.13 7.09 1.86
C VAL A 56 -0.36 8.39 2.02
N LEU A 57 -0.36 8.96 3.23
CA LEU A 57 0.35 10.21 3.52
C LEU A 57 1.86 10.06 3.33
N GLY A 58 2.43 8.95 3.83
CA GLY A 58 3.86 8.65 3.67
C GLY A 58 4.25 8.47 2.21
N THR A 59 3.46 7.72 1.43
CA THR A 59 3.68 7.52 -0.01
C THR A 59 3.59 8.85 -0.76
N THR A 60 2.55 9.64 -0.50
CA THR A 60 2.37 10.95 -1.13
C THR A 60 3.54 11.88 -0.82
N THR A 61 3.98 11.91 0.44
CA THR A 61 5.14 12.69 0.86
C THR A 61 6.40 12.25 0.12
N ALA A 62 6.64 10.95 -0.02
CA ALA A 62 7.80 10.42 -0.74
C ALA A 62 7.79 10.83 -2.23
N VAL A 63 6.63 10.78 -2.89
CA VAL A 63 6.48 11.23 -4.29
C VAL A 63 6.79 12.72 -4.42
N PHE A 64 6.24 13.56 -3.54
CA PHE A 64 6.51 15.00 -3.55
C PHE A 64 7.98 15.31 -3.27
N LEU A 65 8.61 14.62 -2.33
CA LEU A 65 10.04 14.81 -2.03
C LEU A 65 10.91 14.35 -3.19
N ALA A 66 10.57 13.24 -3.86
CA ALA A 66 11.28 12.77 -5.03
C ALA A 66 11.18 13.78 -6.21
N ALA A 67 9.97 14.31 -6.44
CA ALA A 67 9.76 15.34 -7.47
C ALA A 67 10.50 16.64 -7.12
N ALA A 68 10.42 17.10 -5.87
CA ALA A 68 11.14 18.29 -5.42
C ALA A 68 12.66 18.12 -5.52
N ALA A 69 13.19 16.95 -5.18
CA ALA A 69 14.61 16.65 -5.30
C ALA A 69 15.08 16.73 -6.75
N ASN A 70 14.33 16.17 -7.70
CA ASN A 70 14.67 16.29 -9.13
C ASN A 70 14.65 17.75 -9.59
N TYR A 71 13.68 18.55 -9.13
CA TYR A 71 13.56 19.95 -9.53
C TYR A 71 14.62 20.87 -8.90
N ILE A 72 15.00 20.61 -7.64
CA ILE A 72 15.94 21.48 -6.89
C ILE A 72 17.38 21.10 -7.17
N PHE A 73 17.67 19.81 -7.24
CA PHE A 73 19.01 19.29 -7.47
C PHE A 73 19.13 18.88 -8.93
N ASP A 74 19.89 19.62 -9.71
CA ASP A 74 20.24 19.28 -11.09
C ASP A 74 21.25 18.09 -11.12
N ILE A 75 20.82 16.96 -10.58
CA ILE A 75 21.63 15.73 -10.45
C ILE A 75 21.13 14.71 -11.48
N ASP A 76 22.07 14.14 -12.22
CA ASP A 76 21.78 12.98 -13.06
C ASP A 76 21.73 11.71 -12.23
N PHE A 77 20.50 11.22 -11.96
CA PHE A 77 20.28 9.97 -11.26
C PHE A 77 20.40 8.72 -12.16
N GLY A 78 20.79 8.89 -13.42
CA GLY A 78 20.92 7.77 -14.39
C GLY A 78 21.88 6.67 -13.94
N PHE A 79 22.87 6.99 -13.10
CA PHE A 79 23.80 5.99 -12.54
C PHE A 79 23.12 4.99 -11.59
N LEU A 80 21.95 5.33 -11.04
CA LEU A 80 21.21 4.45 -10.14
C LEU A 80 20.57 3.25 -10.86
N GLY A 81 20.35 3.32 -12.19
CA GLY A 81 19.54 2.34 -12.91
C GLY A 81 20.03 0.90 -12.75
N LEU A 82 21.33 0.65 -12.92
CA LEU A 82 21.90 -0.69 -12.75
C LEU A 82 21.88 -1.13 -11.27
N PHE A 83 22.22 -0.24 -10.36
CA PHE A 83 22.20 -0.51 -8.93
C PHE A 83 20.77 -0.88 -8.46
N LEU A 84 19.79 -0.11 -8.88
CA LEU A 84 18.39 -0.34 -8.53
C LEU A 84 17.85 -1.65 -9.12
N PHE A 85 18.25 -2.01 -10.34
CA PHE A 85 17.90 -3.28 -10.95
C PHE A 85 18.43 -4.47 -10.14
N ILE A 86 19.68 -4.40 -9.70
CA ILE A 86 20.30 -5.45 -8.85
C ILE A 86 19.60 -5.49 -7.49
N ALA A 87 19.35 -4.33 -6.87
CA ALA A 87 18.70 -4.24 -5.57
C ALA A 87 17.26 -4.78 -5.61
N LEU A 88 16.50 -4.45 -6.65
CA LEU A 88 15.15 -4.97 -6.85
C LEU A 88 15.16 -6.48 -7.06
N SER A 89 16.08 -6.99 -7.87
CA SER A 89 16.22 -8.44 -8.12
C SER A 89 16.51 -9.17 -6.81
N ALA A 90 17.43 -8.66 -6.00
CA ALA A 90 17.73 -9.21 -4.66
C ALA A 90 16.52 -9.16 -3.72
N LEU A 91 15.77 -8.06 -3.73
CA LEU A 91 14.54 -7.90 -2.94
C LEU A 91 13.48 -8.94 -3.34
N VAL A 92 13.26 -9.13 -4.63
CA VAL A 92 12.31 -10.14 -5.15
C VAL A 92 12.72 -11.54 -4.74
N VAL A 93 13.99 -11.91 -4.92
CA VAL A 93 14.52 -13.21 -4.50
C VAL A 93 14.33 -13.41 -2.99
N MET A 94 14.67 -12.42 -2.16
CA MET A 94 14.49 -12.48 -0.71
C MET A 94 13.01 -12.67 -0.33
N ARG A 95 12.08 -11.99 -1.00
CA ARG A 95 10.63 -12.16 -0.77
C ARG A 95 10.15 -13.55 -1.15
N LEU A 96 10.59 -14.09 -2.30
CA LEU A 96 10.26 -15.44 -2.74
C LEU A 96 10.81 -16.50 -1.78
N LEU A 97 12.08 -16.39 -1.38
CA LEU A 97 12.69 -17.29 -0.40
C LEU A 97 11.95 -17.25 0.94
N ASN A 98 11.55 -16.05 1.38
CA ASN A 98 10.77 -15.93 2.62
C ASN A 98 9.36 -16.53 2.49
N LEU A 99 8.73 -16.40 1.32
CA LEU A 99 7.40 -16.94 1.08
C LEU A 99 7.39 -18.48 1.07
N PHE A 100 8.38 -19.09 0.41
CA PHE A 100 8.39 -20.53 0.17
C PHE A 100 9.21 -21.34 1.19
N ILE A 101 10.27 -20.75 1.76
CA ILE A 101 11.25 -21.47 2.58
C ILE A 101 11.22 -21.00 4.02
N TYR A 102 11.56 -19.75 4.28
CA TYR A 102 11.82 -19.27 5.64
C TYR A 102 10.59 -18.93 6.45
N ARG A 103 9.56 -18.36 5.83
CA ARG A 103 8.29 -17.89 6.46
C ARG A 103 8.52 -17.07 7.73
N SER A 104 9.58 -16.27 7.75
CA SER A 104 10.00 -15.47 8.89
C SER A 104 9.40 -14.07 8.85
N ASN A 105 8.80 -13.64 9.97
CA ASN A 105 8.31 -12.28 10.12
C ASN A 105 9.42 -11.24 10.05
N ASN A 106 10.59 -11.54 10.61
CA ASN A 106 11.72 -10.62 10.60
C ASN A 106 12.22 -10.35 9.18
N LEU A 107 12.32 -11.40 8.35
CA LEU A 107 12.69 -11.25 6.94
C LEU A 107 11.60 -10.51 6.15
N ARG A 108 10.34 -10.70 6.52
CA ARG A 108 9.22 -9.99 5.91
C ARG A 108 9.29 -8.49 6.21
N MET A 109 9.55 -8.11 7.46
CA MET A 109 9.73 -6.72 7.87
C MET A 109 10.99 -6.10 7.26
N LEU A 110 12.11 -6.82 7.30
CA LEU A 110 13.35 -6.36 6.66
C LEU A 110 13.16 -6.08 5.17
N SER A 111 12.44 -6.97 4.46
CA SER A 111 12.12 -6.78 3.05
C SER A 111 11.21 -5.58 2.78
N ALA A 112 10.32 -5.23 3.72
CA ALA A 112 9.48 -4.06 3.60
C ALA A 112 10.29 -2.77 3.78
N TYR A 113 11.16 -2.69 4.79
CA TYR A 113 12.07 -1.54 4.95
C TYR A 113 13.01 -1.36 3.75
N ALA A 114 13.61 -2.46 3.27
CA ALA A 114 14.43 -2.43 2.07
C ALA A 114 13.63 -1.97 0.84
N GLY A 115 12.38 -2.43 0.72
CA GLY A 115 11.48 -2.02 -0.36
C GLY A 115 11.16 -0.53 -0.32
N VAL A 116 10.88 0.05 0.84
CA VAL A 116 10.65 1.51 0.98
C VAL A 116 11.85 2.30 0.43
N VAL A 117 13.07 1.91 0.78
CA VAL A 117 14.28 2.57 0.28
C VAL A 117 14.42 2.40 -1.23
N ILE A 118 14.31 1.16 -1.72
CA ILE A 118 14.49 0.84 -3.15
C ILE A 118 13.44 1.55 -4.00
N PHE A 119 12.15 1.50 -3.65
CA PHE A 119 11.09 2.13 -4.45
C PHE A 119 11.12 3.66 -4.37
N THR A 120 11.56 4.25 -3.24
CA THR A 120 11.81 5.70 -3.17
C THR A 120 12.94 6.12 -4.12
N LEU A 121 14.00 5.34 -4.21
CA LEU A 121 15.08 5.59 -5.16
C LEU A 121 14.66 5.36 -6.63
N TYR A 122 13.77 4.39 -6.88
CA TYR A 122 13.16 4.22 -8.21
C TYR A 122 12.30 5.42 -8.59
N LEU A 123 11.52 5.98 -7.68
CA LEU A 123 10.76 7.22 -7.94
C LEU A 123 11.68 8.37 -8.37
N LEU A 124 12.81 8.55 -7.68
CA LEU A 124 13.81 9.54 -8.07
C LEU A 124 14.37 9.29 -9.47
N PHE A 125 14.74 8.06 -9.75
CA PHE A 125 15.30 7.64 -11.04
C PHE A 125 14.31 7.79 -12.18
N ASP A 126 13.06 7.33 -12.00
CA ASP A 126 12.03 7.36 -13.04
C ASP A 126 11.54 8.78 -13.32
N LEU A 127 11.42 9.64 -12.31
CA LEU A 127 11.12 11.06 -12.49
C LEU A 127 12.26 11.79 -13.23
N ASN A 128 13.50 11.50 -12.88
CA ASN A 128 14.66 12.05 -13.60
C ASN A 128 14.71 11.58 -15.07
N THR A 129 14.39 10.32 -15.30
CA THR A 129 14.31 9.76 -16.66
C THR A 129 13.18 10.43 -17.46
N LEU A 130 12.04 10.70 -16.84
CA LEU A 130 10.92 11.40 -17.46
C LEU A 130 11.33 12.83 -17.86
N GLU A 131 11.94 13.57 -16.94
CA GLU A 131 12.40 14.94 -17.19
C GLU A 131 13.37 15.02 -18.39
N LYS A 132 14.38 14.15 -18.41
CA LYS A 132 15.32 14.06 -19.54
C LYS A 132 14.66 13.74 -20.87
N ARG A 133 13.65 12.87 -20.89
CA ARG A 133 12.93 12.55 -22.12
C ARG A 133 12.10 13.72 -22.62
N ILE A 134 11.47 14.47 -21.71
CA ILE A 134 10.76 15.70 -22.04
C ILE A 134 11.73 16.73 -22.65
N GLU A 135 12.90 16.93 -22.04
CA GLU A 135 13.93 17.83 -22.55
C GLU A 135 14.44 17.43 -23.93
N MET A 136 14.54 16.14 -24.22
CA MET A 136 14.92 15.61 -25.53
C MET A 136 13.79 15.68 -26.57
N GLY A 137 12.60 16.15 -26.20
CA GLY A 137 11.44 16.22 -27.10
C GLY A 137 10.83 14.87 -27.45
N ASP A 138 11.03 13.85 -26.62
CA ASP A 138 10.42 12.52 -26.81
C ASP A 138 8.95 12.53 -26.34
N GLU A 139 8.05 12.89 -27.24
CA GLU A 139 6.59 12.91 -27.01
C GLU A 139 5.91 11.60 -27.45
N SER A 140 6.66 10.51 -27.60
CA SER A 140 6.09 9.24 -28.06
C SER A 140 5.15 8.60 -27.01
N TRP A 141 4.00 8.11 -27.48
CA TRP A 141 3.05 7.38 -26.64
C TRP A 141 3.68 6.15 -25.94
N GLY A 142 4.59 5.47 -26.62
CA GLY A 142 5.31 4.32 -26.04
C GLY A 142 6.14 4.69 -24.84
N THR A 143 6.83 5.82 -24.87
CA THR A 143 7.60 6.36 -23.75
C THR A 143 6.68 6.80 -22.62
N ALA A 144 5.62 7.55 -22.93
CA ALA A 144 4.65 8.01 -21.93
C ALA A 144 4.02 6.84 -21.16
N ILE A 145 3.58 5.79 -21.86
CA ILE A 145 3.00 4.61 -21.24
C ILE A 145 4.04 3.90 -20.35
N ARG A 146 5.25 3.70 -20.84
CA ARG A 146 6.31 3.00 -20.08
C ARG A 146 6.63 3.72 -18.78
N VAL A 147 6.86 5.03 -18.83
CA VAL A 147 7.18 5.84 -17.65
C VAL A 147 6.01 5.85 -16.67
N SER A 148 4.77 6.00 -17.16
CA SER A 148 3.58 5.98 -16.32
C SER A 148 3.41 4.64 -15.60
N VAL A 149 3.65 3.52 -16.27
CA VAL A 149 3.57 2.18 -15.67
C VAL A 149 4.65 2.00 -14.60
N ASN A 150 5.90 2.42 -14.88
CA ASN A 150 6.98 2.33 -13.91
C ASN A 150 6.67 3.14 -12.65
N LEU A 151 6.31 4.42 -12.79
CA LEU A 151 5.92 5.27 -11.67
C LEU A 151 4.75 4.69 -10.87
N TYR A 152 3.74 4.16 -11.56
CA TYR A 152 2.62 3.50 -10.90
C TYR A 152 3.07 2.30 -10.05
N LEU A 153 3.93 1.45 -10.61
CA LEU A 153 4.44 0.27 -9.89
C LEU A 153 5.30 0.68 -8.68
N ASP A 154 6.12 1.70 -8.80
CA ASP A 154 6.92 2.21 -7.68
C ASP A 154 6.04 2.77 -6.56
N ILE A 155 5.04 3.58 -6.91
CA ILE A 155 4.09 4.16 -5.95
C ILE A 155 3.31 3.06 -5.23
N ILE A 156 2.78 2.08 -5.95
CA ILE A 156 2.01 0.98 -5.35
C ILE A 156 2.88 0.11 -4.45
N ASN A 157 4.09 -0.25 -4.90
CA ASN A 157 4.99 -1.07 -4.09
C ASN A 157 5.45 -0.32 -2.82
N LEU A 158 5.77 0.97 -2.95
CA LEU A 158 6.10 1.83 -1.82
C LEU A 158 4.94 1.90 -0.82
N PHE A 159 3.72 2.12 -1.31
CA PHE A 159 2.51 2.12 -0.48
C PHE A 159 2.32 0.80 0.27
N LEU A 160 2.44 -0.33 -0.42
CA LEU A 160 2.27 -1.65 0.18
C LEU A 160 3.34 -1.96 1.23
N ASP A 161 4.58 -1.54 1.00
CA ASP A 161 5.65 -1.71 1.97
C ASP A 161 5.46 -0.82 3.21
N LEU A 162 5.04 0.43 3.04
CA LEU A 162 4.67 1.32 4.15
C LEU A 162 3.47 0.78 4.92
N LEU A 163 2.42 0.35 4.21
CA LEU A 163 1.25 -0.26 4.83
C LEU A 163 1.62 -1.45 5.71
N LYS A 164 2.50 -2.30 5.22
CA LYS A 164 2.98 -3.48 5.94
C LYS A 164 3.78 -3.09 7.20
N ILE A 165 4.69 -2.12 7.09
CA ILE A 165 5.47 -1.64 8.23
C ILE A 165 4.56 -1.07 9.31
N LEU A 166 3.59 -0.24 8.92
CA LEU A 166 2.66 0.40 9.85
C LEU A 166 1.68 -0.59 10.49
N ALA A 167 1.24 -1.60 9.73
CA ALA A 167 0.31 -2.61 10.23
C ALA A 167 0.97 -3.62 11.19
N GLU A 168 2.25 -3.95 10.98
CA GLU A 168 2.96 -4.95 11.76
C GLU A 168 3.87 -4.33 12.84
N GLY A 169 4.22 -3.06 12.70
CA GLY A 169 5.11 -2.32 13.61
C GLY A 169 4.37 -1.57 14.73
N GLY A 170 3.04 -1.59 14.66
CA GLY A 170 2.18 -0.93 15.65
C GLY A 170 1.75 -1.82 16.80
#